data_bf8e574ef960270a657afc79f5f3a49e
#
_entry.id   bf8e574ef960270a657afc79f5f3a49e
#
_cell.length_a   1.000
_cell.length_b   1.000
_cell.length_c   1.000
_cell.angle_alpha   90.00
_cell.angle_beta   90.00
_cell.angle_gamma   90.00
#
_symmetry.space_group_name_H-M   'P 1'
#
loop_
_entity.id
_entity.type
_entity.pdbx_description
1 polymer ?
#
loop_
_entity_poly.entity_id
_entity_poly.type
_entity_poly.pdbx_seq_one_letter_code
_entity_poly.pdbx_strand_id
1 'polypeptide(L)' 'MITKEQYEKLIQYDKPLGCAYRANYAHIDPMSMRKVLEIYYGPDWKNQVPKQVFSCSHCKLEQLKKIAGEYFNYECS' A
#
# COMPACT_ATOMS: atom_id res chain seq x y z
N MET A 1 2.97 0.37 12.33
CA MET A 1 2.31 1.70 12.38
C MET A 1 3.07 2.69 11.52
N ILE A 2 2.34 3.48 10.72
CA ILE A 2 2.98 4.47 9.85
C ILE A 2 3.18 5.79 10.56
N THR A 3 4.11 6.60 10.03
CA THR A 3 4.37 7.93 10.56
C THR A 3 3.50 8.96 9.85
N LYS A 4 3.47 10.19 10.39
CA LYS A 4 2.74 11.29 9.75
C LYS A 4 3.28 11.56 8.34
N GLU A 5 4.59 11.47 8.16
CA GLU A 5 5.21 11.68 6.86
C GLU A 5 4.76 10.62 5.86
N GLN A 6 4.73 9.35 6.28
CA GLN A 6 4.24 8.28 5.43
C GLN A 6 2.76 8.47 5.09
N TYR A 7 1.97 8.86 6.07
CA TYR A 7 0.56 9.13 5.86
C TYR A 7 0.34 10.22 4.81
N GLU A 8 1.06 11.33 4.93
CA GLU A 8 0.94 12.43 3.97
C GLU A 8 1.30 12.01 2.56
N LYS A 9 2.29 11.15 2.41
CA LYS A 9 2.67 10.62 1.10
C LYS A 9 1.66 9.63 0.55
N LEU A 10 1.00 8.88 1.43
CA LEU A 10 0.00 7.88 1.02
C LEU A 10 -1.34 8.50 0.65
N ILE A 11 -1.61 9.74 1.06
CA ILE A 11 -2.88 10.40 0.76
C ILE A 11 -3.17 10.40 -0.75
N GLN A 12 -2.17 10.60 -1.58
CA GLN A 12 -2.35 10.63 -3.03
C GLN A 12 -2.80 9.27 -3.59
N TYR A 13 -2.65 8.21 -2.80
CA TYR A 13 -3.05 6.85 -3.19
C TYR A 13 -4.29 6.39 -2.43
N ASP A 14 -5.07 7.32 -1.89
CA ASP A 14 -6.27 7.01 -1.10
C ASP A 14 -7.24 6.11 -1.85
N LYS A 15 -7.46 6.37 -3.15
CA LYS A 15 -8.39 5.57 -3.95
C LYS A 15 -8.01 4.09 -4.02
N PRO A 16 -6.80 3.74 -4.51
CA PRO A 16 -6.43 2.33 -4.56
C PRO A 16 -6.36 1.68 -3.18
N LEU A 17 -5.92 2.42 -2.16
CA LEU A 17 -5.90 1.89 -0.80
C LEU A 17 -7.32 1.62 -0.30
N GLY A 18 -8.25 2.54 -0.58
CA GLY A 18 -9.65 2.36 -0.21
C GLY A 18 -10.30 1.19 -0.91
N CYS A 19 -10.01 1.00 -2.19
CA CYS A 19 -10.52 -0.14 -2.95
C CYS A 19 -10.03 -1.47 -2.36
N ALA A 20 -8.77 -1.54 -2.00
CA ALA A 20 -8.22 -2.75 -1.40
C ALA A 20 -8.81 -3.02 -0.03
N TYR A 21 -8.96 -1.98 0.78
CA TYR A 21 -9.40 -2.10 2.17
C TYR A 21 -10.89 -2.41 2.28
N ARG A 22 -11.71 -1.75 1.46
CA ARG A 22 -13.17 -1.85 1.57
C ARG A 22 -13.79 -2.85 0.60
N ALA A 23 -13.24 -2.95 -0.61
CA ALA A 23 -13.81 -3.78 -1.66
C ALA A 23 -13.00 -5.03 -1.99
N ASN A 24 -11.90 -5.27 -1.29
CA ASN A 24 -11.00 -6.39 -1.55
C ASN A 24 -10.56 -6.45 -3.02
N TYR A 25 -10.28 -5.28 -3.57
CA TYR A 25 -9.96 -5.14 -4.99
C TYR A 25 -8.67 -4.37 -5.17
N ALA A 26 -7.72 -4.96 -5.90
CA ALA A 26 -6.42 -4.34 -6.17
C ALA A 26 -6.47 -3.62 -7.51
N HIS A 27 -6.73 -2.33 -7.49
CA HIS A 27 -6.78 -1.50 -8.70
C HIS A 27 -5.72 -0.40 -8.60
N ILE A 28 -4.50 -0.74 -9.00
CA ILE A 28 -3.37 0.17 -8.93
C ILE A 28 -2.36 -0.22 -10.00
N ASP A 29 -1.81 0.77 -10.69
CA ASP A 29 -0.81 0.52 -11.72
C ASP A 29 0.54 0.16 -11.08
N PRO A 30 1.43 -0.53 -11.82
CA PRO A 30 2.71 -0.98 -11.25
C PRO A 30 3.58 0.15 -10.71
N MET A 31 3.58 1.32 -11.34
CA MET A 31 4.39 2.44 -10.86
C MET A 31 3.89 2.96 -9.53
N SER A 32 2.57 3.10 -9.41
CA SER A 32 1.97 3.57 -8.16
C SER A 32 2.16 2.53 -7.05
N MET A 33 2.05 1.25 -7.37
CA MET A 33 2.29 0.19 -6.40
C MET A 33 3.71 0.24 -5.87
N ARG A 34 4.68 0.46 -6.76
CA ARG A 34 6.08 0.59 -6.36
C ARG A 34 6.26 1.75 -5.39
N LYS A 35 5.64 2.89 -5.68
CA LYS A 35 5.75 4.06 -4.81
C LYS A 35 5.10 3.84 -3.45
N VAL A 36 3.96 3.18 -3.43
CA VAL A 36 3.28 2.84 -2.17
C VAL A 36 4.19 1.94 -1.31
N LEU A 37 4.79 0.92 -1.92
CA LEU A 37 5.70 0.04 -1.22
C LEU A 37 6.92 0.78 -0.70
N GLU A 38 7.47 1.68 -1.51
CA GLU A 38 8.63 2.47 -1.12
C GLU A 38 8.30 3.40 0.05
N ILE A 39 7.13 4.01 0.03
CA ILE A 39 6.68 4.87 1.13
C ILE A 39 6.53 4.07 2.43
N TYR A 40 5.92 2.90 2.33
CA TYR A 40 5.62 2.09 3.52
C TYR A 40 6.86 1.40 4.09
N TYR A 41 7.64 0.74 3.22
CA TYR A 41 8.79 -0.05 3.65
C TYR A 41 10.11 0.72 3.59
N GLY A 42 10.17 1.82 2.86
CA GLY A 42 11.40 2.58 2.67
C GLY A 42 12.19 2.11 1.47
N PRO A 43 13.46 2.57 1.32
CA PRO A 43 14.26 2.21 0.14
C PRO A 43 14.56 0.72 0.02
N ASP A 44 14.42 -0.05 1.10
CA ASP A 44 14.65 -1.49 1.09
C ASP A 44 13.40 -2.30 0.80
N TRP A 45 12.35 -1.68 0.26
CA TRP A 45 11.08 -2.36 0.02
C TRP A 45 11.21 -3.63 -0.81
N LYS A 46 12.18 -3.67 -1.73
CA LYS A 46 12.38 -4.86 -2.57
C LYS A 46 12.78 -6.09 -1.76
N ASN A 47 13.40 -5.88 -0.60
CA ASN A 47 13.81 -6.97 0.28
C ASN A 47 12.71 -7.35 1.27
N GLN A 48 11.68 -6.51 1.39
CA GLN A 48 10.60 -6.71 2.35
C GLN A 48 9.38 -7.39 1.76
N VAL A 49 9.24 -7.37 0.43
CA VAL A 49 8.07 -7.93 -0.23
C VAL A 49 8.49 -9.00 -1.25
N PRO A 50 7.63 -10.00 -1.50
CA PRO A 50 7.94 -11.01 -2.52
C PRO A 50 7.92 -10.39 -3.91
N LYS A 51 8.74 -10.95 -4.81
CA LYS A 51 8.83 -10.47 -6.18
C LYS A 51 7.49 -10.62 -6.92
N GLN A 52 6.67 -11.59 -6.49
CA GLN A 52 5.38 -11.86 -7.10
C GLN A 52 4.34 -10.74 -6.87
N VAL A 53 4.66 -9.74 -6.03
CA VAL A 53 3.71 -8.68 -5.70
C VAL A 53 3.20 -7.94 -6.95
N PHE A 54 3.99 -7.89 -8.01
CA PHE A 54 3.58 -7.22 -9.24
C PHE A 54 2.89 -8.15 -10.25
N SER A 55 3.09 -9.45 -10.13
CA SER A 55 2.52 -10.42 -11.08
C SER A 55 1.36 -11.22 -10.49
N CYS A 56 1.25 -11.26 -9.17
CA CYS A 56 0.20 -12.01 -8.48
C CYS A 56 -0.81 -11.03 -7.88
N SER A 57 -2.04 -11.06 -8.37
CA SER A 57 -3.10 -10.17 -7.88
C SER A 57 -3.36 -10.35 -6.39
N HIS A 58 -3.32 -11.60 -5.92
CA HIS A 58 -3.53 -11.90 -4.51
C HIS A 58 -2.43 -11.29 -3.63
N CYS A 59 -1.18 -11.42 -4.05
CA CYS A 59 -0.06 -10.87 -3.29
C CYS A 59 -0.13 -9.34 -3.25
N LYS A 60 -0.50 -8.74 -4.38
CA LYS A 60 -0.67 -7.28 -4.48
C LYS A 60 -1.78 -6.82 -3.53
N LEU A 61 -2.91 -7.52 -3.54
CA LEU A 61 -4.05 -7.18 -2.69
C LEU A 61 -3.68 -7.29 -1.21
N GLU A 62 -2.98 -8.35 -0.82
CA GLU A 62 -2.56 -8.53 0.56
C GLU A 62 -1.69 -7.38 1.05
N GLN A 63 -0.72 -6.97 0.23
CA GLN A 63 0.15 -5.85 0.58
C GLN A 63 -0.64 -4.55 0.69
N LEU A 64 -1.52 -4.30 -0.27
CA LEU A 64 -2.35 -3.10 -0.23
C LEU A 64 -3.26 -3.07 0.99
N LYS A 65 -3.87 -4.20 1.34
CA LYS A 65 -4.75 -4.27 2.52
C LYS A 65 -3.97 -4.01 3.80
N LYS A 66 -2.77 -4.53 3.91
CA LYS A 66 -1.91 -4.30 5.07
C LYS A 66 -1.57 -2.81 5.21
N ILE A 67 -1.14 -2.20 4.12
CA ILE A 67 -0.78 -0.79 4.10
C ILE A 67 -2.01 0.08 4.34
N ALA A 68 -3.12 -0.24 3.68
CA ALA A 68 -4.36 0.49 3.83
C ALA A 68 -4.89 0.43 5.26
N GLY A 69 -4.75 -0.72 5.92
CA GLY A 69 -5.17 -0.86 7.31
C GLY A 69 -4.46 0.13 8.21
N GLU A 70 -3.16 0.28 8.05
CA GLU A 70 -2.40 1.23 8.86
C GLU A 70 -2.70 2.67 8.44
N TYR A 71 -2.90 2.91 7.15
CA TYR A 71 -3.24 4.24 6.65
C TYR A 71 -4.58 4.72 7.22
N PHE A 72 -5.62 3.89 7.17
CA PHE A 72 -6.92 4.28 7.68
C PHE A 72 -6.98 4.31 9.20
N ASN A 73 -6.19 3.49 9.88
CA ASN A 73 -6.07 3.56 11.33
C ASN A 73 -5.43 4.88 11.76
N TYR A 74 -4.45 5.34 11.02
CA TYR A 74 -3.82 6.63 11.29
C TYR A 74 -4.82 7.77 11.10
N GLU A 75 -5.62 7.68 10.04
CA GLU A 75 -6.63 8.68 9.73
C GLU A 75 -7.69 8.77 10.84
N CYS A 76 -8.05 7.63 11.42
CA CYS A 76 -9.05 7.57 12.48
C CYS A 76 -8.52 7.96 13.86
N SER A 77 -7.22 7.96 14.04
CA SER A 77 -6.62 8.34 15.31
C SER A 77 -6.39 9.84 15.37
#